data_1a844eb525b6c340ca550fa6cd8b105a
#
_entry.id   1a844eb525b6c340ca550fa6cd8b105a
#
_cell.length_a   1.000
_cell.length_b   1.000
_cell.length_c   1.000
_cell.angle_alpha   90.00
_cell.angle_beta   90.00
_cell.angle_gamma   90.00
#
_symmetry.space_group_name_H-M   'P 1'
#
loop_
_entity.id
_entity.type
_entity.pdbx_description
1 polymer ?
#
loop_
_entity_poly.entity_id
_entity_poly.type
_entity_poly.pdbx_seq_one_letter_code
_entity_poly.pdbx_strand_id
1 'polypeptide(L)'
;MKEIGLNLYSVRNLISTEEDLLATAKKLKEAGYSFFQYSGAAWDPKRIKRMVDEVGTPVRLTHIPQDRLLNETEKVIEENLSFGNNNIGLGAMGWDILTDEKKCKEHIEKYNKVGEIMQKNGCKFFWHHHNFEFIQYNGQPIFDYIIENAPYINYTLDTYWLQLSGVSIIEYLEKLKGRIGCVHLKDFKTKFFIDEKEIPRFVPEIESVGYGVINFQDVINKMREVGVEHYFVEQDNAADLPDTFNQVERSVKYLKKEIK
;
A
#
# COMPACT_ATOMS: atom_id res chain seq x y z
N MET A 1 -3.27 15.18 12.04
CA MET A 1 -2.55 13.89 12.01
C MET A 1 -1.06 14.11 12.16
N LYS A 2 -0.35 13.38 13.05
CA LYS A 2 1.05 13.70 13.37
C LYS A 2 2.07 12.97 12.47
N GLU A 3 1.88 11.68 12.27
CA GLU A 3 2.79 10.83 11.50
C GLU A 3 2.09 10.28 10.27
N ILE A 4 2.66 10.55 9.11
CA ILE A 4 2.13 10.14 7.81
C ILE A 4 3.30 9.64 6.99
N GLY A 5 3.15 8.48 6.36
CA GLY A 5 4.10 7.92 5.43
C GLY A 5 3.72 8.17 3.98
N LEU A 6 4.69 7.93 3.10
CA LEU A 6 4.48 7.88 1.66
C LEU A 6 4.86 6.50 1.13
N ASN A 7 4.00 5.90 0.29
CA ASN A 7 4.44 4.83 -0.59
C ASN A 7 5.27 5.42 -1.73
N LEU A 8 6.56 5.07 -1.78
CA LEU A 8 7.51 5.59 -2.77
C LEU A 8 7.15 5.22 -4.22
N TYR A 9 6.23 4.29 -4.43
CA TYR A 9 5.64 4.03 -5.75
C TYR A 9 5.05 5.29 -6.39
N SER A 10 4.48 6.18 -5.58
CA SER A 10 3.91 7.45 -6.03
C SER A 10 4.93 8.40 -6.67
N VAL A 11 6.19 8.23 -6.34
CA VAL A 11 7.30 9.06 -6.83
C VAL A 11 8.39 8.23 -7.55
N ARG A 12 8.02 7.05 -8.09
CA ARG A 12 8.95 6.10 -8.71
C ARG A 12 9.80 6.69 -9.83
N ASN A 13 9.29 7.71 -10.53
CA ASN A 13 10.03 8.47 -11.54
C ASN A 13 11.14 9.37 -10.97
N LEU A 14 11.14 9.64 -9.67
CA LEU A 14 12.09 10.52 -8.97
C LEU A 14 13.09 9.75 -8.09
N ILE A 15 13.12 8.41 -8.17
CA ILE A 15 13.94 7.55 -7.30
C ILE A 15 14.71 6.47 -8.09
N SER A 16 15.04 6.73 -9.34
CA SER A 16 15.67 5.75 -10.22
C SER A 16 17.12 5.43 -9.83
N THR A 17 17.89 6.42 -9.48
CA THR A 17 19.27 6.26 -8.96
C THR A 17 19.32 6.35 -7.44
N GLU A 18 20.47 6.02 -6.85
CA GLU A 18 20.67 6.16 -5.41
C GLU A 18 20.67 7.62 -4.98
N GLU A 19 21.31 8.49 -5.74
CA GLU A 19 21.35 9.93 -5.53
C GLU A 19 19.93 10.53 -5.61
N ASP A 20 19.14 10.13 -6.60
CA ASP A 20 17.76 10.56 -6.76
C ASP A 20 16.90 10.12 -5.56
N LEU A 21 17.07 8.87 -5.10
CA LEU A 21 16.37 8.37 -3.92
C LEU A 21 16.66 9.19 -2.68
N LEU A 22 17.94 9.48 -2.42
CA LEU A 22 18.37 10.28 -1.27
C LEU A 22 17.85 11.72 -1.34
N ALA A 23 17.97 12.35 -2.51
CA ALA A 23 17.49 13.72 -2.73
C ALA A 23 15.95 13.82 -2.58
N THR A 24 15.22 12.87 -3.17
CA THR A 24 13.78 12.81 -3.09
C THR A 24 13.31 12.52 -1.66
N ALA A 25 13.92 11.57 -0.96
CA ALA A 25 13.57 11.25 0.41
C ALA A 25 13.78 12.43 1.38
N LYS A 26 14.86 13.23 1.19
CA LYS A 26 15.08 14.47 1.95
C LYS A 26 13.96 15.48 1.72
N LYS A 27 13.59 15.74 0.46
CA LYS A 27 12.48 16.65 0.11
C LYS A 27 11.15 16.19 0.67
N LEU A 28 10.85 14.88 0.63
CA LEU A 28 9.64 14.31 1.19
C LEU A 28 9.58 14.46 2.71
N LYS A 29 10.70 14.29 3.41
CA LYS A 29 10.81 14.57 4.84
C LYS A 29 10.53 16.04 5.15
N GLU A 30 11.10 16.98 4.38
CA GLU A 30 10.87 18.42 4.50
C GLU A 30 9.40 18.79 4.22
N ALA A 31 8.75 18.13 3.25
CA ALA A 31 7.33 18.29 2.98
C ALA A 31 6.45 17.79 4.14
N GLY A 32 7.02 16.93 5.01
CA GLY A 32 6.36 16.51 6.25
C GLY A 32 6.03 15.03 6.35
N TYR A 33 6.54 14.19 5.48
CA TYR A 33 6.44 12.74 5.63
C TYR A 33 7.36 12.23 6.74
N SER A 34 6.87 11.30 7.56
CA SER A 34 7.56 10.82 8.77
C SER A 34 8.21 9.45 8.57
N PHE A 35 7.76 8.68 7.59
CA PHE A 35 8.26 7.36 7.25
C PHE A 35 7.92 7.02 5.79
N PHE A 36 8.53 5.94 5.26
CA PHE A 36 8.28 5.49 3.89
C PHE A 36 7.83 4.04 3.84
N GLN A 37 7.08 3.72 2.78
CA GLN A 37 6.96 2.38 2.25
C GLN A 37 7.89 2.28 1.05
N TYR A 38 8.77 1.27 1.04
CA TYR A 38 9.65 1.04 -0.10
C TYR A 38 8.97 0.14 -1.13
N SER A 39 8.67 0.72 -2.26
CA SER A 39 8.02 0.10 -3.41
C SER A 39 8.32 0.91 -4.68
N GLY A 40 8.19 0.33 -5.86
CA GLY A 40 8.35 1.05 -7.13
C GLY A 40 9.79 1.29 -7.58
N ALA A 41 10.79 0.72 -6.89
CA ALA A 41 12.20 0.77 -7.26
C ALA A 41 12.85 -0.62 -7.11
N ALA A 42 14.05 -0.78 -7.71
CA ALA A 42 14.80 -2.01 -7.60
C ALA A 42 15.09 -2.34 -6.12
N TRP A 43 14.94 -3.61 -5.77
CA TRP A 43 15.20 -4.07 -4.42
C TRP A 43 16.71 -4.15 -4.15
N ASP A 44 17.18 -3.31 -3.26
CA ASP A 44 18.55 -3.29 -2.75
C ASP A 44 18.54 -2.90 -1.27
N PRO A 45 18.71 -3.85 -0.34
CA PRO A 45 18.70 -3.58 1.11
C PRO A 45 19.79 -2.60 1.57
N LYS A 46 20.96 -2.58 0.89
CA LYS A 46 22.04 -1.64 1.24
C LYS A 46 21.69 -0.20 0.88
N ARG A 47 21.09 -0.02 -0.31
CA ARG A 47 20.57 1.27 -0.77
C ARG A 47 19.46 1.78 0.16
N ILE A 48 18.54 0.90 0.57
CA ILE A 48 17.46 1.23 1.51
C ILE A 48 18.06 1.65 2.87
N LYS A 49 18.98 0.84 3.40
CA LYS A 49 19.63 1.13 4.67
C LYS A 49 20.35 2.48 4.63
N ARG A 50 21.09 2.76 3.56
CA ARG A 50 21.76 4.04 3.39
C ARG A 50 20.77 5.20 3.39
N MET A 51 19.65 5.09 2.69
CA MET A 51 18.58 6.11 2.72
C MET A 51 18.07 6.32 4.15
N VAL A 52 17.80 5.26 4.89
CA VAL A 52 17.33 5.35 6.28
C VAL A 52 18.36 6.05 7.16
N ASP A 53 19.63 5.66 7.05
CA ASP A 53 20.73 6.20 7.88
C ASP A 53 21.00 7.69 7.56
N GLU A 54 21.08 8.09 6.28
CA GLU A 54 21.44 9.45 5.88
C GLU A 54 20.28 10.45 5.99
N VAL A 55 19.04 10.00 5.69
CA VAL A 55 17.86 10.87 5.76
C VAL A 55 17.26 10.87 7.17
N GLY A 56 17.49 9.81 7.95
CA GLY A 56 16.90 9.64 9.27
C GLY A 56 15.37 9.49 9.22
N THR A 57 14.86 8.87 8.13
CA THR A 57 13.44 8.60 7.94
C THR A 57 13.27 7.09 7.76
N PRO A 58 12.56 6.40 8.67
CA PRO A 58 12.45 4.94 8.64
C PRO A 58 11.58 4.45 7.49
N VAL A 59 11.86 3.22 7.04
CA VAL A 59 10.92 2.41 6.25
C VAL A 59 10.05 1.62 7.22
N ARG A 60 8.72 1.62 7.01
CA ARG A 60 7.74 0.94 7.87
C ARG A 60 6.92 -0.12 7.15
N LEU A 61 7.12 -0.28 5.85
CA LEU A 61 6.54 -1.34 5.04
C LEU A 61 7.39 -1.49 3.76
N THR A 62 7.49 -2.71 3.26
CA THR A 62 8.10 -2.98 1.96
C THR A 62 7.16 -3.84 1.11
N HIS A 63 7.22 -3.69 -0.21
CA HIS A 63 6.64 -4.67 -1.13
C HIS A 63 7.76 -5.48 -1.77
N ILE A 64 7.69 -6.80 -1.59
CA ILE A 64 8.68 -7.76 -2.07
C ILE A 64 8.10 -8.55 -3.25
N PRO A 65 8.89 -8.83 -4.29
CA PRO A 65 8.47 -9.71 -5.38
C PRO A 65 7.97 -11.07 -4.88
N GLN A 66 6.91 -11.57 -5.48
CA GLN A 66 6.21 -12.79 -5.09
C GLN A 66 7.13 -14.01 -4.99
N ASP A 67 7.99 -14.20 -5.98
CA ASP A 67 8.94 -15.31 -6.06
C ASP A 67 9.92 -15.31 -4.88
N ARG A 68 10.39 -14.14 -4.46
CA ARG A 68 11.28 -14.00 -3.30
C ARG A 68 10.57 -14.30 -1.99
N LEU A 69 9.32 -13.80 -1.83
CA LEU A 69 8.52 -14.11 -0.65
C LEU A 69 8.33 -15.61 -0.45
N LEU A 70 8.09 -16.35 -1.55
CA LEU A 70 7.80 -17.78 -1.50
C LEU A 70 9.06 -18.66 -1.42
N ASN A 71 10.19 -18.22 -1.98
CA ASN A 71 11.39 -19.07 -2.13
C ASN A 71 12.58 -18.61 -1.30
N GLU A 72 12.58 -17.37 -0.78
CA GLU A 72 13.71 -16.79 -0.04
C GLU A 72 13.23 -16.09 1.26
N THR A 73 12.18 -16.61 1.91
CA THR A 73 11.49 -15.94 3.05
C THR A 73 12.43 -15.49 4.15
N GLU A 74 13.34 -16.38 4.62
CA GLU A 74 14.28 -16.07 5.69
C GLU A 74 15.26 -14.95 5.29
N LYS A 75 15.76 -14.99 4.06
CA LYS A 75 16.65 -13.96 3.52
C LYS A 75 15.91 -12.61 3.40
N VAL A 76 14.66 -12.61 2.97
CA VAL A 76 13.81 -11.41 2.92
C VAL A 76 13.63 -10.83 4.31
N ILE A 77 13.44 -11.65 5.33
CA ILE A 77 13.36 -11.21 6.73
C ILE A 77 14.68 -10.55 7.17
N GLU A 78 15.82 -11.22 6.99
CA GLU A 78 17.14 -10.68 7.35
C GLU A 78 17.41 -9.32 6.67
N GLU A 79 17.13 -9.22 5.38
CA GLU A 79 17.29 -7.99 4.60
C GLU A 79 16.44 -6.84 5.18
N ASN A 80 15.18 -7.09 5.50
CA ASN A 80 14.29 -6.08 6.07
C ASN A 80 14.72 -5.64 7.48
N LEU A 81 15.11 -6.59 8.33
CA LEU A 81 15.60 -6.29 9.67
C LEU A 81 16.91 -5.50 9.64
N SER A 82 17.74 -5.63 8.59
CA SER A 82 19.02 -4.91 8.46
C SER A 82 18.86 -3.39 8.42
N PHE A 83 17.70 -2.86 8.00
CA PHE A 83 17.37 -1.45 8.02
C PHE A 83 16.21 -1.09 8.97
N GLY A 84 15.87 -2.00 9.89
CA GLY A 84 14.92 -1.75 10.98
C GLY A 84 13.44 -1.84 10.57
N ASN A 85 13.10 -2.55 9.48
CA ASN A 85 11.73 -2.82 9.09
C ASN A 85 11.31 -4.24 9.45
N ASN A 86 10.14 -4.39 10.07
CA ASN A 86 9.54 -5.67 10.40
C ASN A 86 8.16 -5.91 9.75
N ASN A 87 7.69 -4.98 8.92
CA ASN A 87 6.46 -5.13 8.15
C ASN A 87 6.81 -5.39 6.68
N ILE A 88 6.54 -6.61 6.23
CA ILE A 88 6.96 -7.11 4.92
C ILE A 88 5.72 -7.48 4.12
N GLY A 89 5.55 -6.92 2.93
CA GLY A 89 4.32 -7.05 2.18
C GLY A 89 4.46 -7.64 0.78
N LEU A 90 3.35 -8.20 0.31
CA LEU A 90 3.09 -8.51 -1.09
C LEU A 90 2.32 -7.34 -1.71
N GLY A 91 2.82 -6.78 -2.80
CA GLY A 91 2.15 -5.67 -3.50
C GLY A 91 0.94 -6.12 -4.31
N ALA A 92 1.04 -7.26 -5.00
CA ALA A 92 -0.05 -7.85 -5.75
C ALA A 92 0.21 -9.33 -6.04
N MET A 93 -0.83 -10.14 -6.12
CA MET A 93 -0.77 -11.51 -6.63
C MET A 93 -0.90 -11.50 -8.16
N GLY A 94 -0.22 -12.45 -8.84
CA GLY A 94 -0.24 -12.54 -10.31
C GLY A 94 -1.63 -12.86 -10.88
N TRP A 95 -1.93 -12.30 -12.06
CA TRP A 95 -3.22 -12.47 -12.75
C TRP A 95 -3.56 -13.93 -13.08
N ASP A 96 -2.54 -14.71 -13.49
CA ASP A 96 -2.66 -16.13 -13.79
C ASP A 96 -3.02 -17.00 -12.59
N ILE A 97 -2.77 -16.48 -11.39
CA ILE A 97 -3.14 -17.10 -10.12
C ILE A 97 -4.57 -16.70 -9.76
N LEU A 98 -4.87 -15.40 -9.80
CA LEU A 98 -6.17 -14.84 -9.41
C LEU A 98 -7.34 -15.35 -10.28
N THR A 99 -7.10 -15.76 -11.51
CA THR A 99 -8.14 -16.25 -12.43
C THR A 99 -8.35 -17.76 -12.40
N ASP A 100 -7.56 -18.50 -11.60
CA ASP A 100 -7.69 -19.94 -11.39
C ASP A 100 -7.95 -20.21 -9.90
N GLU A 101 -9.19 -20.62 -9.56
CA GLU A 101 -9.61 -20.82 -8.17
C GLU A 101 -8.67 -21.75 -7.39
N LYS A 102 -8.27 -22.88 -8.00
CA LYS A 102 -7.39 -23.86 -7.34
C LYS A 102 -6.01 -23.29 -7.08
N LYS A 103 -5.40 -22.69 -8.09
CA LYS A 103 -4.09 -22.03 -7.96
C LYS A 103 -4.15 -20.91 -6.92
N CYS A 104 -5.22 -20.11 -6.94
CA CYS A 104 -5.40 -19.01 -6.01
C CYS A 104 -5.40 -19.52 -4.55
N LYS A 105 -6.21 -20.52 -4.24
CA LYS A 105 -6.27 -21.13 -2.91
C LYS A 105 -4.93 -21.73 -2.47
N GLU A 106 -4.25 -22.47 -3.35
CA GLU A 106 -2.92 -23.02 -3.09
C GLU A 106 -1.87 -21.93 -2.78
N HIS A 107 -1.93 -20.77 -3.47
CA HIS A 107 -1.03 -19.66 -3.21
C HIS A 107 -1.35 -18.94 -1.90
N ILE A 108 -2.63 -18.78 -1.57
CA ILE A 108 -3.06 -18.22 -0.28
C ILE A 108 -2.52 -19.08 0.88
N GLU A 109 -2.56 -20.42 0.78
CA GLU A 109 -1.98 -21.30 1.76
C GLU A 109 -0.45 -21.12 1.88
N LYS A 110 0.27 -20.97 0.75
CA LYS A 110 1.71 -20.70 0.75
C LYS A 110 2.02 -19.36 1.43
N TYR A 111 1.28 -18.29 1.12
CA TYR A 111 1.46 -16.99 1.76
C TYR A 111 1.11 -17.02 3.25
N ASN A 112 0.12 -17.81 3.64
CA ASN A 112 -0.17 -18.00 5.06
C ASN A 112 1.01 -18.65 5.81
N LYS A 113 1.72 -19.61 5.17
CA LYS A 113 2.95 -20.20 5.73
C LYS A 113 4.09 -19.17 5.79
N VAL A 114 4.24 -18.32 4.76
CA VAL A 114 5.19 -17.18 4.80
C VAL A 114 4.89 -16.29 6.00
N GLY A 115 3.62 -15.94 6.22
CA GLY A 115 3.19 -15.14 7.38
C GLY A 115 3.52 -15.81 8.72
N GLU A 116 3.35 -17.13 8.83
CA GLU A 116 3.73 -17.90 10.02
C GLU A 116 5.25 -17.85 10.30
N ILE A 117 6.07 -18.02 9.24
CA ILE A 117 7.54 -17.92 9.34
C ILE A 117 7.94 -16.51 9.78
N MET A 118 7.36 -15.47 9.16
CA MET A 118 7.64 -14.07 9.52
C MET A 118 7.27 -13.79 10.98
N GLN A 119 6.11 -14.25 11.44
CA GLN A 119 5.68 -14.06 12.83
C GLN A 119 6.66 -14.70 13.82
N LYS A 120 7.16 -15.91 13.56
CA LYS A 120 8.16 -16.60 14.39
C LYS A 120 9.49 -15.83 14.47
N ASN A 121 9.78 -14.98 13.49
CA ASN A 121 10.97 -14.16 13.41
C ASN A 121 10.73 -12.68 13.81
N GLY A 122 9.60 -12.37 14.46
CA GLY A 122 9.28 -11.01 14.92
C GLY A 122 8.87 -10.04 13.82
N CYS A 123 8.53 -10.55 12.62
CA CYS A 123 8.04 -9.79 11.49
C CYS A 123 6.55 -10.04 11.27
N LYS A 124 5.90 -9.15 10.52
CA LYS A 124 4.51 -9.30 10.08
C LYS A 124 4.46 -9.37 8.56
N PHE A 125 3.70 -10.31 8.02
CA PHE A 125 3.40 -10.37 6.59
C PHE A 125 2.15 -9.56 6.28
N PHE A 126 2.21 -8.69 5.27
CA PHE A 126 1.11 -7.83 4.84
C PHE A 126 0.67 -8.14 3.41
N TRP A 127 -0.62 -8.34 3.22
CA TRP A 127 -1.26 -8.42 1.92
C TRP A 127 -1.83 -7.06 1.54
N HIS A 128 -1.38 -6.49 0.44
CA HIS A 128 -2.02 -5.34 -0.18
C HIS A 128 -3.07 -5.83 -1.18
N HIS A 129 -4.32 -5.42 -0.99
CA HIS A 129 -5.41 -5.78 -1.87
C HIS A 129 -5.66 -4.69 -2.92
N HIS A 130 -6.27 -5.11 -4.01
CA HIS A 130 -6.81 -4.27 -5.08
C HIS A 130 -8.30 -4.58 -5.27
N ASN A 131 -8.90 -4.10 -6.36
CA ASN A 131 -10.28 -4.45 -6.71
C ASN A 131 -10.40 -5.87 -7.28
N PHE A 132 -9.35 -6.44 -7.82
CA PHE A 132 -9.39 -7.77 -8.41
C PHE A 132 -9.47 -8.90 -7.38
N GLU A 133 -9.11 -8.70 -6.11
CA GLU A 133 -9.40 -9.65 -5.04
C GLU A 133 -10.89 -9.72 -4.68
N PHE A 134 -11.71 -8.86 -5.29
CA PHE A 134 -13.18 -8.96 -5.21
C PHE A 134 -13.80 -9.81 -6.33
N ILE A 135 -13.00 -10.46 -7.19
CA ILE A 135 -13.45 -11.60 -8.00
C ILE A 135 -14.04 -12.65 -7.07
N GLN A 136 -15.17 -13.23 -7.49
CA GLN A 136 -15.92 -14.19 -6.67
C GLN A 136 -15.71 -15.62 -7.17
N TYR A 137 -15.41 -16.53 -6.24
CA TYR A 137 -15.51 -17.96 -6.45
C TYR A 137 -16.68 -18.50 -5.65
N ASN A 138 -17.65 -19.10 -6.34
CA ASN A 138 -18.88 -19.63 -5.71
C ASN A 138 -19.63 -18.58 -4.86
N GLY A 139 -19.63 -17.32 -5.27
CA GLY A 139 -20.31 -16.22 -4.57
C GLY A 139 -19.52 -15.58 -3.42
N GLN A 140 -18.31 -16.07 -3.13
CA GLN A 140 -17.43 -15.49 -2.12
C GLN A 140 -16.28 -14.70 -2.79
N PRO A 141 -16.05 -13.41 -2.44
CA PRO A 141 -14.87 -12.68 -2.86
C PRO A 141 -13.58 -13.37 -2.41
N ILE A 142 -12.55 -13.35 -3.26
CA ILE A 142 -11.22 -13.88 -2.92
C ILE A 142 -10.68 -13.22 -1.66
N PHE A 143 -10.89 -11.92 -1.50
CA PHE A 143 -10.44 -11.18 -0.32
C PHE A 143 -11.04 -11.72 0.97
N ASP A 144 -12.35 -12.03 0.97
CA ASP A 144 -13.01 -12.63 2.12
C ASP A 144 -12.48 -14.05 2.40
N TYR A 145 -12.22 -14.84 1.35
CA TYR A 145 -11.59 -16.15 1.51
C TYR A 145 -10.21 -16.04 2.17
N ILE A 146 -9.36 -15.06 1.78
CA ILE A 146 -8.05 -14.82 2.40
C ILE A 146 -8.22 -14.49 3.89
N ILE A 147 -9.17 -13.60 4.22
CA ILE A 147 -9.44 -13.19 5.60
C ILE A 147 -9.79 -14.38 6.49
N GLU A 148 -10.62 -15.29 5.98
CA GLU A 148 -11.12 -16.44 6.72
C GLU A 148 -10.11 -17.59 6.83
N ASN A 149 -9.29 -17.82 5.79
CA ASN A 149 -8.46 -19.02 5.67
C ASN A 149 -6.96 -18.78 5.89
N ALA A 150 -6.51 -17.53 6.04
CA ALA A 150 -5.10 -17.21 6.19
C ALA A 150 -4.83 -16.35 7.45
N PRO A 151 -4.86 -16.93 8.65
CA PRO A 151 -4.76 -16.21 9.92
C PRO A 151 -3.42 -15.53 10.18
N TYR A 152 -2.35 -15.91 9.50
CA TYR A 152 -1.03 -15.29 9.64
C TYR A 152 -0.79 -14.12 8.69
N ILE A 153 -1.77 -13.78 7.84
CA ILE A 153 -1.72 -12.63 6.95
C ILE A 153 -2.32 -11.41 7.64
N ASN A 154 -1.57 -10.31 7.68
CA ASN A 154 -2.06 -8.98 8.00
C ASN A 154 -2.39 -8.23 6.70
N TYR A 155 -3.04 -7.08 6.79
CA TYR A 155 -3.54 -6.37 5.62
C TYR A 155 -3.01 -4.95 5.54
N THR A 156 -2.60 -4.57 4.32
CA THR A 156 -2.49 -3.17 3.91
C THR A 156 -3.78 -2.85 3.17
N LEU A 157 -4.70 -2.19 3.87
CA LEU A 157 -6.01 -1.83 3.32
C LEU A 157 -5.88 -0.55 2.49
N ASP A 158 -6.44 -0.55 1.28
CA ASP A 158 -6.41 0.59 0.36
C ASP A 158 -7.80 1.19 0.18
N THR A 159 -7.93 2.48 0.46
CA THR A 159 -9.21 3.17 0.47
C THR A 159 -9.86 3.28 -0.91
N TYR A 160 -9.05 3.50 -1.95
CA TYR A 160 -9.54 3.59 -3.33
C TYR A 160 -10.03 2.24 -3.86
N TRP A 161 -9.24 1.18 -3.65
CA TRP A 161 -9.57 -0.14 -4.17
C TRP A 161 -10.83 -0.71 -3.52
N LEU A 162 -11.08 -0.47 -2.22
CA LEU A 162 -12.34 -0.84 -1.58
C LEU A 162 -13.51 -0.06 -2.21
N GLN A 163 -13.37 1.25 -2.33
CA GLN A 163 -14.44 2.08 -2.88
C GLN A 163 -14.76 1.72 -4.34
N LEU A 164 -13.71 1.43 -5.14
CA LEU A 164 -13.87 0.99 -6.53
C LEU A 164 -14.56 -0.38 -6.63
N SER A 165 -14.36 -1.24 -5.63
CA SER A 165 -15.02 -2.55 -5.53
C SER A 165 -16.49 -2.46 -5.06
N GLY A 166 -16.96 -1.26 -4.73
CA GLY A 166 -18.33 -1.03 -4.30
C GLY A 166 -18.64 -1.51 -2.88
N VAL A 167 -17.61 -1.68 -2.04
CA VAL A 167 -17.73 -2.12 -0.65
C VAL A 167 -17.42 -0.98 0.33
N SER A 168 -17.93 -1.10 1.55
CA SER A 168 -17.73 -0.10 2.60
C SER A 168 -16.34 -0.17 3.20
N ILE A 169 -15.58 0.93 3.14
CA ILE A 169 -14.28 1.05 3.82
C ILE A 169 -14.46 0.81 5.32
N ILE A 170 -15.49 1.37 5.92
CA ILE A 170 -15.76 1.28 7.36
C ILE A 170 -16.03 -0.17 7.80
N GLU A 171 -16.81 -0.93 7.01
CA GLU A 171 -17.10 -2.33 7.31
C GLU A 171 -15.85 -3.22 7.21
N TYR A 172 -15.00 -3.01 6.19
CA TYR A 172 -13.75 -3.75 6.07
C TYR A 172 -12.72 -3.38 7.14
N LEU A 173 -12.68 -2.13 7.59
CA LEU A 173 -11.87 -1.74 8.76
C LEU A 173 -12.30 -2.49 10.01
N GLU A 174 -13.60 -2.62 10.27
CA GLU A 174 -14.11 -3.39 11.41
C GLU A 174 -13.83 -4.90 11.25
N LYS A 175 -14.07 -5.45 10.06
CA LYS A 175 -13.82 -6.86 9.74
C LYS A 175 -12.36 -7.27 9.94
N LEU A 176 -11.43 -6.36 9.68
CA LEU A 176 -9.98 -6.59 9.76
C LEU A 176 -9.34 -6.15 11.08
N LYS A 177 -10.15 -5.72 12.06
CA LYS A 177 -9.66 -5.28 13.37
C LYS A 177 -8.69 -6.29 13.99
N GLY A 178 -7.50 -5.82 14.41
CA GLY A 178 -6.42 -6.64 14.93
C GLY A 178 -5.50 -7.28 13.88
N ARG A 179 -5.84 -7.17 12.58
CA ARG A 179 -5.02 -7.67 11.46
C ARG A 179 -4.72 -6.58 10.42
N ILE A 180 -5.02 -5.32 10.73
CA ILE A 180 -4.76 -4.16 9.88
C ILE A 180 -3.75 -3.24 10.58
N GLY A 181 -2.50 -3.29 10.15
CA GLY A 181 -1.45 -2.42 10.71
C GLY A 181 -1.06 -1.28 9.77
N CYS A 182 -1.26 -1.48 8.48
CA CYS A 182 -0.90 -0.54 7.42
C CYS A 182 -2.11 -0.18 6.57
N VAL A 183 -2.18 1.05 6.09
CA VAL A 183 -3.24 1.48 5.17
C VAL A 183 -2.66 2.37 4.07
N HIS A 184 -3.20 2.25 2.87
CA HIS A 184 -3.00 3.23 1.81
C HIS A 184 -4.15 4.22 1.80
N LEU A 185 -3.83 5.47 2.07
CA LEU A 185 -4.72 6.58 1.84
C LEU A 185 -4.60 6.97 0.37
N LYS A 186 -5.55 6.55 -0.43
CA LYS A 186 -5.61 6.77 -1.87
C LYS A 186 -6.98 7.33 -2.21
N ASP A 187 -7.01 8.50 -2.86
CA ASP A 187 -8.22 9.22 -3.22
C ASP A 187 -8.46 9.19 -4.73
N PHE A 188 -9.65 9.54 -5.15
CA PHE A 188 -10.02 9.62 -6.56
C PHE A 188 -11.15 10.61 -6.78
N LYS A 189 -11.29 11.05 -8.01
CA LYS A 189 -12.41 11.86 -8.50
C LYS A 189 -13.02 11.22 -9.75
N THR A 190 -14.17 11.70 -10.18
CA THR A 190 -14.73 11.33 -11.47
C THR A 190 -14.11 12.21 -12.57
N LYS A 191 -13.49 11.57 -13.56
CA LYS A 191 -13.03 12.22 -14.78
C LYS A 191 -14.08 12.06 -15.87
N PHE A 192 -14.40 13.17 -16.51
CA PHE A 192 -15.22 13.21 -17.71
C PHE A 192 -14.36 13.42 -18.96
N PHE A 193 -14.62 12.67 -20.00
CA PHE A 193 -14.08 12.91 -21.34
C PHE A 193 -15.00 12.32 -22.41
N ILE A 194 -14.81 12.74 -23.65
CA ILE A 194 -15.47 12.15 -24.82
C ILE A 194 -14.45 11.24 -25.49
N ASP A 195 -14.81 9.98 -25.73
CA ASP A 195 -13.93 9.02 -26.37
C ASP A 195 -13.86 9.21 -27.90
N GLU A 196 -13.02 8.43 -28.55
CA GLU A 196 -12.81 8.49 -30.03
C GLU A 196 -14.09 8.16 -30.86
N LYS A 197 -15.11 7.58 -30.21
CA LYS A 197 -16.41 7.28 -30.79
C LYS A 197 -17.47 8.33 -30.46
N GLU A 198 -17.05 9.49 -29.99
CA GLU A 198 -17.91 10.60 -29.52
C GLU A 198 -18.87 10.22 -28.39
N ILE A 199 -18.49 9.19 -27.59
CA ILE A 199 -19.32 8.74 -26.44
C ILE A 199 -18.79 9.40 -25.15
N PRO A 200 -19.66 10.06 -24.36
CA PRO A 200 -19.31 10.55 -23.03
C PRO A 200 -18.88 9.42 -22.10
N ARG A 201 -17.73 9.60 -21.43
CA ARG A 201 -17.18 8.65 -20.45
C ARG A 201 -17.01 9.33 -19.10
N PHE A 202 -17.32 8.57 -18.07
CA PHE A 202 -17.14 8.94 -16.67
C PHE A 202 -16.35 7.80 -16.01
N VAL A 203 -15.12 8.07 -15.64
CA VAL A 203 -14.22 7.06 -15.08
C VAL A 203 -13.59 7.56 -13.79
N PRO A 204 -13.22 6.68 -12.85
CA PRO A 204 -12.43 7.06 -11.71
C PRO A 204 -11.03 7.50 -12.17
N GLU A 205 -10.54 8.61 -11.65
CA GLU A 205 -9.18 9.11 -11.81
C GLU A 205 -8.56 9.32 -10.44
N ILE A 206 -7.43 8.66 -10.17
CA ILE A 206 -6.73 8.81 -8.89
C ILE A 206 -6.31 10.25 -8.70
N GLU A 207 -6.50 10.77 -7.48
CA GLU A 207 -6.25 12.16 -7.13
C GLU A 207 -5.45 12.24 -5.82
N SER A 208 -4.84 13.37 -5.54
CA SER A 208 -4.18 13.62 -4.26
C SER A 208 -5.18 13.51 -3.10
N VAL A 209 -4.73 12.95 -1.99
CA VAL A 209 -5.57 12.73 -0.81
C VAL A 209 -6.19 14.04 -0.31
N GLY A 210 -7.51 14.04 -0.18
CA GLY A 210 -8.32 15.19 0.23
C GLY A 210 -8.77 16.09 -0.91
N TYR A 211 -8.43 15.75 -2.16
CA TYR A 211 -8.86 16.48 -3.37
C TYR A 211 -9.79 15.64 -4.26
N GLY A 212 -10.17 14.47 -3.79
CA GLY A 212 -11.14 13.57 -4.40
C GLY A 212 -12.46 13.54 -3.65
N VAL A 213 -13.07 12.35 -3.58
CA VAL A 213 -14.43 12.15 -3.07
C VAL A 213 -14.51 11.37 -1.76
N ILE A 214 -13.40 10.80 -1.27
CA ILE A 214 -13.39 10.00 -0.04
C ILE A 214 -13.42 10.93 1.18
N ASN A 215 -14.35 10.67 2.11
CA ASN A 215 -14.40 11.36 3.39
C ASN A 215 -13.32 10.83 4.35
N PHE A 216 -12.10 11.35 4.22
CA PHE A 216 -10.97 10.92 5.05
C PHE A 216 -11.13 11.23 6.54
N GLN A 217 -11.94 12.20 6.94
CA GLN A 217 -12.15 12.46 8.36
C GLN A 217 -12.82 11.25 9.04
N ASP A 218 -13.90 10.72 8.45
CA ASP A 218 -14.62 9.58 9.02
C ASP A 218 -13.81 8.28 8.89
N VAL A 219 -13.18 8.08 7.72
CA VAL A 219 -12.34 6.90 7.46
C VAL A 219 -11.16 6.83 8.44
N ILE A 220 -10.43 7.93 8.66
CA ILE A 220 -9.28 7.97 9.57
C ILE A 220 -9.72 7.85 11.03
N ASN A 221 -10.87 8.40 11.41
CA ASN A 221 -11.42 8.19 12.74
C ASN A 221 -11.68 6.69 13.00
N LYS A 222 -12.27 5.99 12.02
CA LYS A 222 -12.47 4.54 12.13
C LYS A 222 -11.16 3.76 12.14
N MET A 223 -10.18 4.14 11.31
CA MET A 223 -8.84 3.54 11.32
C MET A 223 -8.16 3.64 12.69
N ARG A 224 -8.28 4.79 13.36
CA ARG A 224 -7.77 4.97 14.73
C ARG A 224 -8.48 4.07 15.74
N GLU A 225 -9.81 3.97 15.63
CA GLU A 225 -10.62 3.11 16.51
C GLU A 225 -10.24 1.63 16.40
N VAL A 226 -9.95 1.15 15.20
CA VAL A 226 -9.56 -0.24 14.98
C VAL A 226 -8.06 -0.52 15.18
N GLY A 227 -7.25 0.52 15.46
CA GLY A 227 -5.85 0.41 15.85
C GLY A 227 -4.86 0.36 14.68
N VAL A 228 -5.15 1.04 13.56
CA VAL A 228 -4.17 1.20 12.47
C VAL A 228 -2.94 1.94 12.95
N GLU A 229 -1.75 1.38 12.67
CA GLU A 229 -0.47 1.92 13.14
C GLU A 229 0.19 2.87 12.10
N HIS A 230 0.12 2.52 10.81
CA HIS A 230 0.85 3.21 9.74
C HIS A 230 -0.06 3.63 8.59
N TYR A 231 -0.07 4.92 8.30
CA TYR A 231 -0.88 5.56 7.27
C TYR A 231 0.04 6.03 6.14
N PHE A 232 -0.08 5.45 4.96
CA PHE A 232 0.71 5.81 3.79
C PHE A 232 -0.16 6.52 2.75
N VAL A 233 0.26 7.70 2.32
CA VAL A 233 -0.29 8.29 1.08
C VAL A 233 0.18 7.43 -0.09
N GLU A 234 -0.72 7.11 -1.00
CA GLU A 234 -0.40 6.51 -2.29
C GLU A 234 -1.21 7.16 -3.40
N GLN A 235 -0.53 7.48 -4.50
CA GLN A 235 -1.13 8.03 -5.70
C GLN A 235 -0.41 7.46 -6.93
N ASP A 236 -0.98 6.42 -7.56
CA ASP A 236 -0.31 5.65 -8.61
C ASP A 236 0.05 6.48 -9.83
N ASN A 237 -0.85 7.40 -10.22
CA ASN A 237 -0.66 8.25 -11.38
C ASN A 237 0.25 9.47 -11.12
N ALA A 238 0.67 9.73 -9.88
CA ALA A 238 1.48 10.91 -9.58
C ALA A 238 2.79 10.93 -10.37
N ALA A 239 3.44 9.76 -10.52
CA ALA A 239 4.70 9.63 -11.28
C ALA A 239 4.55 9.90 -12.78
N ASP A 240 3.34 9.88 -13.31
CA ASP A 240 3.04 10.12 -14.73
C ASP A 240 2.61 11.58 -14.98
N LEU A 241 2.48 12.38 -13.92
CA LEU A 241 2.12 13.78 -13.98
C LEU A 241 3.37 14.67 -13.96
N PRO A 242 3.35 15.84 -14.63
CA PRO A 242 4.51 16.73 -14.72
C PRO A 242 4.93 17.34 -13.37
N ASP A 243 4.04 17.34 -12.39
CA ASP A 243 4.23 17.92 -11.06
C ASP A 243 4.20 16.88 -9.93
N THR A 244 4.77 15.70 -10.18
CA THR A 244 4.79 14.54 -9.28
C THR A 244 4.97 14.91 -7.80
N PHE A 245 5.98 15.72 -7.50
CA PHE A 245 6.27 16.09 -6.11
C PHE A 245 5.15 16.91 -5.49
N ASN A 246 4.56 17.85 -6.23
CA ASN A 246 3.46 18.69 -5.76
C ASN A 246 2.20 17.85 -5.44
N GLN A 247 1.95 16.78 -6.20
CA GLN A 247 0.84 15.86 -5.95
C GLN A 247 0.91 15.23 -4.56
N VAL A 248 2.07 14.70 -4.18
CA VAL A 248 2.25 14.07 -2.88
C VAL A 248 2.40 15.10 -1.75
N GLU A 249 3.00 16.26 -2.02
CA GLU A 249 3.14 17.32 -1.03
C GLU A 249 1.79 17.89 -0.59
N ARG A 250 0.86 18.14 -1.52
CA ARG A 250 -0.48 18.64 -1.16
C ARG A 250 -1.29 17.63 -0.34
N SER A 251 -1.10 16.32 -0.58
CA SER A 251 -1.72 15.26 0.20
C SER A 251 -1.31 15.30 1.67
N VAL A 252 0.00 15.38 1.96
CA VAL A 252 0.47 15.43 3.35
C VAL A 252 0.10 16.75 4.03
N LYS A 253 0.08 17.87 3.30
CA LYS A 253 -0.39 19.17 3.83
C LYS A 253 -1.87 19.11 4.22
N TYR A 254 -2.72 18.53 3.38
CA TYR A 254 -4.14 18.32 3.69
C TYR A 254 -4.31 17.47 4.97
N LEU A 255 -3.68 16.30 5.02
CA LEU A 255 -3.80 15.39 6.16
C LEU A 255 -3.33 16.00 7.47
N LYS A 256 -2.28 16.81 7.45
CA LYS A 256 -1.77 17.51 8.65
C LYS A 256 -2.67 18.64 9.11
N LYS A 257 -3.29 19.36 8.20
CA LYS A 257 -4.08 20.56 8.49
C LYS A 257 -5.53 20.22 8.81
N GLU A 258 -6.17 19.39 7.98
CA GLU A 258 -7.62 19.19 8.02
C GLU A 258 -8.03 17.99 8.88
N ILE A 259 -7.19 16.96 9.03
CA ILE A 259 -7.51 15.76 9.81
C ILE A 259 -7.09 15.95 11.28
N LYS A 260 -8.08 16.06 12.14
CA LYS A 260 -7.92 16.27 13.60
C LYS A 260 -7.72 14.97 14.39
#